data_a4dd8cd2ed1c595ad4bd64d18faced6a
#
_entry.id   a4dd8cd2ed1c595ad4bd64d18faced6a
#
_cell.length_a   1.000
_cell.length_b   1.000
_cell.length_c   1.000
_cell.angle_alpha   90.00
_cell.angle_beta   90.00
_cell.angle_gamma   90.00
#
_symmetry.space_group_name_H-M   'P 1'
#
loop_
_entity.id
_entity.type
_entity.pdbx_description
1 polymer ?
#
loop_
_entity_poly.entity_id
_entity_poly.type
_entity_poly.pdbx_seq_one_letter_code
_entity_poly.pdbx_strand_id
1 'polypeptide(L)'
;MKKALLSLALLLTGGLCANAQFEQGKKYIGASLSNVNLNYSKAKDSNFGMNLNGGYFLDDEFLVRGELGYNYEGKTNALNLQAGARYYFERNGIFVGAAGELQWREHYGPRNHGKTLVSTPVELGYAFFINRHVTVEPSVYYKVCYNEFKDFSEVGFKIGFGVYF
;
A
#
# COMPACT_ATOMS: atom_id res chain seq x y z
N MET A 1 -24.05 -5.39 16.69
CA MET A 1 -24.09 -4.34 15.68
C MET A 1 -23.86 -2.94 16.24
N LYS A 2 -24.57 -2.48 17.31
CA LYS A 2 -24.39 -1.12 17.89
C LYS A 2 -22.97 -0.86 18.43
N LYS A 3 -22.30 -1.85 19.02
CA LYS A 3 -20.93 -1.71 19.55
C LYS A 3 -19.87 -1.56 18.44
N ALA A 4 -20.06 -2.22 17.30
CA ALA A 4 -19.17 -2.08 16.12
C ALA A 4 -19.32 -0.70 15.44
N LEU A 5 -20.56 -0.18 15.39
CA LEU A 5 -20.82 1.18 14.90
C LEU A 5 -20.23 2.25 15.83
N LEU A 6 -20.28 2.02 17.16
CA LEU A 6 -19.69 2.95 18.14
C LEU A 6 -18.15 2.94 18.04
N SER A 7 -17.54 1.77 17.86
CA SER A 7 -16.09 1.64 17.65
C SER A 7 -15.65 2.30 16.36
N LEU A 8 -16.42 2.17 15.29
CA LEU A 8 -16.16 2.82 14.00
C LEU A 8 -16.29 4.35 14.12
N ALA A 9 -17.30 4.83 14.85
CA ALA A 9 -17.50 6.27 15.11
C ALA A 9 -16.36 6.85 15.97
N LEU A 10 -15.88 6.10 16.98
CA LEU A 10 -14.75 6.54 17.83
C LEU A 10 -13.43 6.60 17.03
N LEU A 11 -13.23 5.69 16.07
CA LEU A 11 -12.08 5.70 15.17
C LEU A 11 -12.11 6.91 14.23
N LEU A 12 -13.30 7.35 13.79
CA LEU A 12 -13.45 8.51 12.92
C LEU A 12 -13.25 9.84 13.66
N THR A 13 -13.51 9.90 14.97
CA THR A 13 -13.33 11.13 15.77
C THR A 13 -11.89 11.35 16.25
N GLY A 14 -11.03 10.34 16.22
CA GLY A 14 -9.59 10.46 16.53
C GLY A 14 -8.79 11.26 15.51
N GLY A 15 -9.35 11.57 14.34
CA GLY A 15 -8.68 12.26 13.23
C GLY A 15 -8.52 13.79 13.39
N LEU A 16 -8.95 14.39 14.50
CA LEU A 16 -8.93 15.85 14.67
C LEU A 16 -7.56 16.49 14.89
N CYS A 17 -6.48 15.69 14.99
CA CYS A 17 -5.11 16.21 15.14
C CYS A 17 -4.28 16.21 13.85
N ALA A 18 -4.86 15.82 12.71
CA ALA A 18 -4.12 15.58 11.45
C ALA A 18 -3.86 16.85 10.61
N ASN A 19 -4.35 18.02 11.04
CA ASN A 19 -4.39 19.22 10.19
C ASN A 19 -3.03 19.83 9.79
N ALA A 20 -1.91 19.42 10.40
CA ALA A 20 -0.60 20.00 10.12
C ALA A 20 0.40 19.01 9.50
N GLN A 21 -0.05 17.83 9.07
CA GLN A 21 0.87 16.72 8.74
C GLN A 21 0.96 16.42 7.25
N PHE A 22 -0.02 16.85 6.46
CA PHE A 22 -0.03 16.71 5.00
C PHE A 22 0.31 18.05 4.32
N GLU A 23 1.29 18.78 4.87
CA GLU A 23 1.71 20.08 4.37
C GLU A 23 2.86 19.95 3.40
N GLN A 24 2.95 20.89 2.46
CA GLN A 24 4.06 21.04 1.55
C GLN A 24 5.41 21.04 2.28
N GLY A 25 6.41 20.36 1.73
CA GLY A 25 7.75 20.26 2.31
C GLY A 25 7.94 19.13 3.31
N LYS A 26 6.89 18.47 3.77
CA LYS A 26 6.97 17.31 4.64
C LYS A 26 7.55 16.09 3.91
N LYS A 27 8.29 15.27 4.64
CA LYS A 27 8.84 14.01 4.16
C LYS A 27 8.05 12.85 4.75
N TYR A 28 7.97 11.78 4.00
CA TYR A 28 7.30 10.55 4.37
C TYR A 28 8.25 9.37 4.22
N ILE A 29 8.31 8.52 5.23
CA ILE A 29 8.96 7.21 5.16
C ILE A 29 7.97 6.20 5.71
N GLY A 30 7.80 5.08 5.02
CA GLY A 30 6.88 4.04 5.46
C GLY A 30 7.35 2.64 5.12
N ALA A 31 6.73 1.70 5.81
CA ALA A 31 6.81 0.29 5.50
C ALA A 31 5.39 -0.29 5.45
N SER A 32 5.14 -1.24 4.57
CA SER A 32 3.84 -1.87 4.49
C SER A 32 3.93 -3.37 4.27
N LEU A 33 2.94 -4.08 4.81
CA LEU A 33 2.71 -5.49 4.57
C LEU A 33 1.52 -5.63 3.62
N SER A 34 1.71 -6.36 2.54
CA SER A 34 0.68 -6.64 1.55
C SER A 34 0.46 -8.14 1.40
N ASN A 35 -0.67 -8.53 0.85
CA ASN A 35 -0.99 -9.94 0.56
C ASN A 35 -0.97 -10.86 1.79
N VAL A 36 -1.26 -10.33 2.98
CA VAL A 36 -1.54 -11.18 4.14
C VAL A 36 -2.85 -11.91 3.85
N ASN A 37 -2.76 -13.04 3.16
CA ASN A 37 -3.91 -13.88 2.86
C ASN A 37 -4.43 -14.52 4.15
N LEU A 38 -5.49 -13.97 4.70
CA LEU A 38 -6.30 -14.59 5.76
C LEU A 38 -7.17 -15.74 5.20
N ASN A 39 -6.72 -16.42 4.16
CA ASN A 39 -7.42 -17.56 3.60
C ASN A 39 -7.18 -18.80 4.48
N TYR A 40 -8.20 -19.16 5.23
CA TYR A 40 -8.29 -20.37 6.06
C TYR A 40 -8.35 -21.67 5.23
N SER A 41 -7.88 -21.67 3.99
CA SER A 41 -7.87 -22.84 3.12
C SER A 41 -6.51 -23.53 3.16
N LYS A 42 -6.48 -24.80 3.55
CA LYS A 42 -5.31 -25.67 3.72
C LYS A 42 -4.51 -25.97 2.43
N ALA A 43 -4.83 -25.33 1.31
CA ALA A 43 -4.31 -25.69 -0.01
C ALA A 43 -3.69 -24.52 -0.79
N LYS A 44 -3.47 -23.35 -0.19
CA LYS A 44 -2.84 -22.23 -0.89
C LYS A 44 -1.53 -21.84 -0.22
N ASP A 45 -0.46 -21.76 -0.99
CA ASP A 45 0.85 -21.30 -0.56
C ASP A 45 0.76 -19.95 0.16
N SER A 46 1.55 -19.80 1.23
CA SER A 46 1.60 -18.55 2.00
C SER A 46 2.14 -17.44 1.12
N ASN A 47 1.34 -16.41 0.91
CA ASN A 47 1.75 -15.21 0.20
C ASN A 47 2.05 -14.11 1.22
N PHE A 48 3.24 -13.55 1.14
CA PHE A 48 3.69 -12.47 2.00
C PHE A 48 4.42 -11.42 1.17
N GLY A 49 4.02 -10.16 1.33
CA GLY A 49 4.69 -9.03 0.71
C GLY A 49 5.11 -8.00 1.75
N MET A 50 6.33 -7.51 1.61
CA MET A 50 6.89 -6.43 2.41
C MET A 50 7.36 -5.32 1.49
N ASN A 51 6.96 -4.08 1.78
CA ASN A 51 7.35 -2.93 0.98
C ASN A 51 7.91 -1.83 1.88
N LEU A 52 8.92 -1.13 1.36
CA LEU A 52 9.48 0.09 1.93
C LEU A 52 9.16 1.24 0.99
N ASN A 53 8.72 2.36 1.52
CA ASN A 53 8.37 3.52 0.72
C ASN A 53 8.91 4.81 1.35
N GLY A 54 9.19 5.76 0.47
CA GLY A 54 9.62 7.10 0.85
C GLY A 54 8.98 8.12 -0.08
N GLY A 55 8.72 9.33 0.43
CA GLY A 55 8.07 10.36 -0.37
C GLY A 55 8.27 11.76 0.17
N TYR A 56 7.79 12.71 -0.62
CA TYR A 56 7.88 14.13 -0.35
C TYR A 56 6.59 14.83 -0.77
N PHE A 57 6.06 15.71 0.10
CA PHE A 57 4.88 16.51 -0.20
C PHE A 57 5.28 17.69 -1.09
N LEU A 58 4.91 17.61 -2.38
CA LEU A 58 5.16 18.68 -3.36
C LEU A 58 4.20 19.86 -3.15
N ASP A 59 3.03 19.57 -2.66
CA ASP A 59 2.00 20.55 -2.31
C ASP A 59 1.23 20.03 -1.10
N ASP A 60 0.41 20.88 -0.48
CA ASP A 60 -0.50 20.46 0.57
C ASP A 60 -1.35 19.29 0.07
N GLU A 61 -1.43 18.23 0.88
CA GLU A 61 -2.23 17.04 0.56
C GLU A 61 -1.70 16.19 -0.62
N PHE A 62 -0.64 16.63 -1.35
CA PHE A 62 -0.10 15.93 -2.51
C PHE A 62 1.29 15.36 -2.25
N LEU A 63 1.36 14.03 -2.08
CA LEU A 63 2.58 13.27 -1.83
C LEU A 63 3.05 12.56 -3.10
N VAL A 64 4.28 12.82 -3.54
CA VAL A 64 4.99 11.96 -4.51
C VAL A 64 5.83 10.94 -3.74
N ARG A 65 5.77 9.67 -4.15
CA ARG A 65 6.46 8.59 -3.45
C ARG A 65 7.09 7.55 -4.37
N GLY A 66 8.15 6.93 -3.88
CA GLY A 66 8.73 5.70 -4.42
C GLY A 66 8.53 4.55 -3.44
N GLU A 67 8.40 3.33 -3.94
CA GLU A 67 8.24 2.11 -3.13
C GLU A 67 9.11 0.99 -3.71
N LEU A 68 9.82 0.30 -2.83
CA LEU A 68 10.54 -0.94 -3.11
C LEU A 68 9.85 -2.07 -2.35
N GLY A 69 9.49 -3.14 -3.04
CA GLY A 69 8.76 -4.26 -2.46
C GLY A 69 9.38 -5.60 -2.81
N TYR A 70 9.21 -6.53 -1.89
CA TYR A 70 9.54 -7.94 -2.08
C TYR A 70 8.34 -8.79 -1.73
N ASN A 71 7.90 -9.63 -2.67
CA ASN A 71 6.78 -10.55 -2.49
C ASN A 71 7.28 -11.98 -2.61
N TYR A 72 6.84 -12.80 -1.67
CA TYR A 72 7.05 -14.25 -1.68
C TYR A 72 5.71 -14.95 -1.89
N GLU A 73 5.60 -15.74 -2.95
CA GLU A 73 4.40 -16.51 -3.32
C GLU A 73 4.80 -17.98 -3.51
N GLY A 74 4.98 -18.72 -2.42
CA GLY A 74 5.33 -20.12 -2.45
C GLY A 74 6.67 -20.40 -3.16
N LYS A 75 6.63 -20.71 -4.47
CA LYS A 75 7.82 -20.98 -5.29
C LYS A 75 8.23 -19.80 -6.19
N THR A 76 7.62 -18.64 -6.01
CA THR A 76 7.88 -17.45 -6.83
C THR A 76 8.31 -16.31 -5.93
N ASN A 77 9.43 -15.71 -6.27
CA ASN A 77 9.89 -14.46 -5.67
C ASN A 77 9.63 -13.31 -6.65
N ALA A 78 9.20 -12.18 -6.14
CA ALA A 78 9.01 -10.99 -6.95
C ALA A 78 9.60 -9.76 -6.25
N LEU A 79 10.40 -9.01 -6.98
CA LEU A 79 10.89 -7.69 -6.60
C LEU A 79 10.06 -6.64 -7.33
N ASN A 80 9.58 -5.64 -6.59
CA ASN A 80 8.75 -4.57 -7.14
C ASN A 80 9.43 -3.22 -6.94
N LEU A 81 9.36 -2.38 -7.97
CA LEU A 81 9.71 -0.97 -7.91
C LEU A 81 8.50 -0.17 -8.35
N GLN A 82 8.06 0.78 -7.51
CA GLN A 82 6.94 1.66 -7.81
C GLN A 82 7.35 3.12 -7.69
N ALA A 83 6.78 3.95 -8.55
CA ALA A 83 6.80 5.39 -8.44
C ALA A 83 5.41 5.94 -8.70
N GLY A 84 4.94 6.85 -7.84
CA GLY A 84 3.57 7.34 -7.94
C GLY A 84 3.28 8.49 -6.99
N ALA A 85 2.00 8.76 -6.82
CA ALA A 85 1.52 9.84 -5.96
C ALA A 85 0.32 9.40 -5.12
N ARG A 86 0.14 10.08 -4.01
CA ARG A 86 -1.06 10.05 -3.15
C ARG A 86 -1.63 11.44 -2.99
N TYR A 87 -2.95 11.52 -2.97
CA TYR A 87 -3.71 12.70 -2.60
C TYR A 87 -4.50 12.42 -1.32
N TYR A 88 -4.37 13.30 -0.33
CA TYR A 88 -5.06 13.24 0.97
C TYR A 88 -6.23 14.20 0.95
N PHE A 89 -7.46 13.70 1.22
CA PHE A 89 -8.66 14.54 1.18
C PHE A 89 -8.78 15.36 2.46
N GLU A 90 -8.94 16.68 2.30
CA GLU A 90 -9.30 17.62 3.39
C GLU A 90 -8.49 17.39 4.69
N ARG A 91 -7.27 16.92 4.59
CA ARG A 91 -6.37 16.60 5.73
C ARG A 91 -6.99 15.65 6.78
N ASN A 92 -8.06 14.92 6.42
CA ASN A 92 -8.75 14.01 7.34
C ASN A 92 -8.11 12.59 7.41
N GLY A 93 -7.04 12.35 6.64
CA GLY A 93 -6.33 11.08 6.58
C GLY A 93 -6.82 10.12 5.50
N ILE A 94 -7.96 10.35 4.85
CA ILE A 94 -8.38 9.57 3.67
C ILE A 94 -7.45 9.89 2.52
N PHE A 95 -6.94 8.88 1.84
CA PHE A 95 -6.11 9.08 0.67
C PHE A 95 -6.50 8.18 -0.49
N VAL A 96 -6.27 8.67 -1.70
CA VAL A 96 -6.26 7.91 -2.94
C VAL A 96 -4.85 7.99 -3.54
N GLY A 97 -4.36 6.90 -4.11
CA GLY A 97 -3.06 6.86 -4.73
C GLY A 97 -3.06 6.09 -6.03
N ALA A 98 -2.11 6.43 -6.89
CA ALA A 98 -1.81 5.68 -8.11
C ALA A 98 -0.30 5.67 -8.35
N ALA A 99 0.21 4.56 -8.91
CA ALA A 99 1.63 4.41 -9.20
C ALA A 99 1.84 3.61 -10.49
N GLY A 100 3.01 3.81 -11.13
CA GLY A 100 3.56 2.87 -12.08
C GLY A 100 4.41 1.84 -11.33
N GLU A 101 4.25 0.57 -11.63
CA GLU A 101 4.98 -0.54 -11.04
C GLU A 101 5.72 -1.35 -12.09
N LEU A 102 6.98 -1.64 -11.80
CA LEU A 102 7.78 -2.64 -12.47
C LEU A 102 7.99 -3.81 -11.50
N GLN A 103 7.60 -5.01 -11.90
CA GLN A 103 7.76 -6.21 -11.10
C GLN A 103 8.61 -7.24 -11.84
N TRP A 104 9.70 -7.67 -11.21
CA TRP A 104 10.54 -8.77 -11.68
C TRP A 104 10.18 -10.01 -10.88
N ARG A 105 9.70 -11.05 -11.58
CA ARG A 105 9.30 -12.33 -10.98
C ARG A 105 10.27 -13.42 -11.42
N GLU A 106 10.73 -14.21 -10.46
CA GLU A 106 11.52 -15.40 -10.68
C GLU A 106 10.77 -16.62 -10.14
N HIS A 107 10.52 -17.58 -11.02
CA HIS A 107 9.87 -18.82 -10.64
C HIS A 107 10.91 -19.93 -10.49
N TYR A 108 11.02 -20.51 -9.29
CA TYR A 108 11.88 -21.64 -9.01
C TYR A 108 11.20 -22.94 -9.43
N GLY A 109 11.52 -23.44 -10.64
CA GLY A 109 11.00 -24.69 -11.22
C GLY A 109 11.95 -25.30 -12.24
N PRO A 110 11.64 -26.48 -12.82
CA PRO A 110 12.51 -27.15 -13.80
C PRO A 110 12.79 -26.34 -15.07
N ARG A 111 12.02 -25.28 -15.30
CA ARG A 111 12.26 -24.25 -16.33
C ARG A 111 12.24 -22.90 -15.64
N ASN A 112 13.42 -22.39 -15.32
CA ASN A 112 13.60 -21.07 -14.73
C ASN A 112 13.23 -19.99 -15.76
N HIS A 113 12.10 -19.32 -15.60
CA HIS A 113 11.66 -18.22 -16.48
C HIS A 113 11.48 -16.97 -15.63
N GLY A 114 12.39 -16.01 -15.82
CA GLY A 114 12.21 -14.65 -15.32
C GLY A 114 11.16 -13.92 -16.16
N LYS A 115 10.23 -13.20 -15.50
CA LYS A 115 9.20 -12.40 -16.16
C LYS A 115 9.16 -11.00 -15.58
N THR A 116 9.10 -10.00 -16.46
CA THR A 116 8.91 -8.62 -16.07
C THR A 116 7.47 -8.20 -16.38
N LEU A 117 6.77 -7.70 -15.35
CA LEU A 117 5.40 -7.20 -15.45
C LEU A 117 5.41 -5.69 -15.26
N VAL A 118 4.55 -5.01 -16.03
CA VAL A 118 4.28 -3.59 -15.91
C VAL A 118 2.84 -3.43 -15.48
N SER A 119 2.60 -2.73 -14.39
CA SER A 119 1.27 -2.56 -13.81
C SER A 119 1.06 -1.16 -13.24
N THR A 120 -0.21 -0.83 -13.01
CA THR A 120 -0.63 0.39 -12.32
C THR A 120 -1.50 -0.02 -11.13
N PRO A 121 -0.95 -0.03 -9.91
CA PRO A 121 -1.76 -0.10 -8.70
C PRO A 121 -2.45 1.25 -8.45
N VAL A 122 -3.75 1.17 -8.14
CA VAL A 122 -4.55 2.27 -7.60
C VAL A 122 -4.95 1.87 -6.19
N GLU A 123 -4.80 2.75 -5.22
CA GLU A 123 -5.09 2.46 -3.82
C GLU A 123 -6.06 3.50 -3.22
N LEU A 124 -6.85 3.05 -2.25
CA LEU A 124 -7.70 3.87 -1.39
C LEU A 124 -7.45 3.44 0.04
N GLY A 125 -7.17 4.38 0.93
CA GLY A 125 -6.84 4.06 2.31
C GLY A 125 -7.10 5.21 3.27
N TYR A 126 -6.70 4.97 4.51
CA TYR A 126 -6.82 5.92 5.60
C TYR A 126 -5.55 5.93 6.45
N ALA A 127 -5.00 7.11 6.72
CA ALA A 127 -3.86 7.32 7.60
C ALA A 127 -4.35 7.62 9.03
N PHE A 128 -4.33 6.59 9.89
CA PHE A 128 -4.63 6.74 11.31
C PHE A 128 -3.39 7.22 12.06
N PHE A 129 -3.43 8.44 12.58
CA PHE A 129 -2.34 8.97 13.40
C PHE A 129 -2.35 8.36 14.80
N ILE A 130 -1.30 7.60 15.14
CA ILE A 130 -1.05 7.13 16.51
C ILE A 130 -0.48 8.28 17.35
N ASN A 131 0.35 9.11 16.73
CA ASN A 131 0.90 10.33 17.31
C ASN A 131 1.13 11.36 16.19
N ARG A 132 1.78 12.51 16.52
CA ARG A 132 2.01 13.60 15.56
C ARG A 132 2.84 13.23 14.32
N HIS A 133 3.54 12.10 14.33
CA HIS A 133 4.45 11.72 13.26
C HIS A 133 4.17 10.32 12.70
N VAL A 134 3.56 9.44 13.47
CA VAL A 134 3.42 8.01 13.14
C VAL A 134 1.99 7.67 12.81
N THR A 135 1.80 6.98 11.69
CA THR A 135 0.50 6.49 11.22
C THR A 135 0.44 4.97 11.08
N VAL A 136 -0.77 4.43 11.17
CA VAL A 136 -1.16 3.12 10.61
C VAL A 136 -2.06 3.37 9.41
N GLU A 137 -1.75 2.75 8.29
CA GLU A 137 -2.36 3.06 6.99
C GLU A 137 -2.99 1.80 6.36
N PRO A 138 -4.18 1.37 6.83
CA PRO A 138 -4.94 0.36 6.10
C PRO A 138 -5.37 0.90 4.74
N SER A 139 -5.22 0.10 3.70
CA SER A 139 -5.66 0.44 2.35
C SER A 139 -6.08 -0.80 1.57
N VAL A 140 -6.97 -0.59 0.63
CA VAL A 140 -7.30 -1.54 -0.44
C VAL A 140 -6.67 -1.05 -1.72
N TYR A 141 -6.21 -1.97 -2.54
CA TYR A 141 -5.65 -1.61 -3.84
C TYR A 141 -6.22 -2.51 -4.94
N TYR A 142 -6.27 -1.94 -6.13
CA TYR A 142 -6.51 -2.67 -7.37
C TYR A 142 -5.32 -2.46 -8.30
N LYS A 143 -4.68 -3.56 -8.70
CA LYS A 143 -3.53 -3.55 -9.59
C LYS A 143 -3.96 -3.99 -10.99
N VAL A 144 -3.76 -3.13 -11.97
CA VAL A 144 -3.97 -3.40 -13.39
C VAL A 144 -2.65 -3.79 -14.02
N CYS A 145 -2.52 -5.04 -14.49
CA CYS A 145 -1.35 -5.50 -15.21
C CYS A 145 -1.57 -5.35 -16.71
N TYR A 146 -0.65 -4.67 -17.40
CA TYR A 146 -0.79 -4.39 -18.85
C TYR A 146 -0.32 -5.55 -19.72
N ASN A 147 0.71 -6.27 -19.29
CA ASN A 147 1.30 -7.35 -20.09
C ASN A 147 0.43 -8.62 -20.05
N GLU A 148 -0.27 -8.86 -18.92
CA GLU A 148 -1.11 -10.04 -18.71
C GLU A 148 -2.29 -9.70 -17.79
N PHE A 149 -3.27 -9.00 -18.34
CA PHE A 149 -4.39 -8.46 -17.58
C PHE A 149 -5.20 -9.52 -16.84
N LYS A 150 -5.48 -10.66 -17.46
CA LYS A 150 -6.34 -11.71 -16.89
C LYS A 150 -5.70 -12.47 -15.74
N ASP A 151 -4.38 -12.64 -15.78
CA ASP A 151 -3.69 -13.53 -14.86
C ASP A 151 -3.03 -12.78 -13.68
N PHE A 152 -2.71 -11.48 -13.86
CA PHE A 152 -1.95 -10.70 -12.88
C PHE A 152 -2.62 -9.39 -12.42
N SER A 153 -3.85 -9.10 -12.87
CA SER A 153 -4.64 -8.05 -12.24
C SER A 153 -5.27 -8.57 -10.95
N GLU A 154 -5.10 -7.82 -9.86
CA GLU A 154 -5.52 -8.29 -8.54
C GLU A 154 -6.11 -7.17 -7.68
N VAL A 155 -7.01 -7.57 -6.78
CA VAL A 155 -7.47 -6.74 -5.66
C VAL A 155 -6.78 -7.25 -4.39
N GLY A 156 -6.27 -6.35 -3.59
CA GLY A 156 -5.58 -6.72 -2.36
C GLY A 156 -5.84 -5.74 -1.22
N PHE A 157 -5.41 -6.16 -0.04
CA PHE A 157 -5.40 -5.35 1.18
C PHE A 157 -3.97 -5.13 1.62
N LYS A 158 -3.66 -3.92 2.08
CA LYS A 158 -2.35 -3.51 2.58
C LYS A 158 -2.51 -2.84 3.94
N ILE A 159 -1.60 -3.12 4.85
CA ILE A 159 -1.44 -2.37 6.10
C ILE A 159 -0.06 -1.72 6.07
N GLY A 160 -0.03 -0.40 6.10
CA GLY A 160 1.18 0.41 6.16
C GLY A 160 1.41 1.00 7.54
N PHE A 161 2.67 1.36 7.78
CA PHE A 161 3.12 2.22 8.88
C PHE A 161 3.90 3.35 8.25
N GLY A 162 3.53 4.58 8.57
CA GLY A 162 4.15 5.78 8.03
C GLY A 162 4.72 6.68 9.12
N VAL A 163 5.78 7.40 8.77
CA VAL A 163 6.37 8.46 9.59
C VAL A 163 6.44 9.73 8.75
N TYR A 164 5.88 10.81 9.27
CA TYR A 164 5.83 12.15 8.65
C TYR A 164 6.71 13.13 9.45
N PHE A 165 7.59 13.89 8.77
CA PHE A 165 8.51 14.83 9.41
C PHE A 165 8.92 15.99 8.51
#